data_c479e6acf63e3ae0402ea67a5a78f4a7
#
_entry.id   c479e6acf63e3ae0402ea67a5a78f4a7
#
_cell.length_a   1.000
_cell.length_b   1.000
_cell.length_c   1.000
_cell.angle_alpha   90.00
_cell.angle_beta   90.00
_cell.angle_gamma   90.00
#
_symmetry.space_group_name_H-M   'P 1'
#
loop_
_entity.id
_entity.type
_entity.pdbx_description
1 polymer ?
#
loop_
_entity_poly.entity_id
_entity_poly.type
_entity_poly.pdbx_seq_one_letter_code
_entity_poly.pdbx_strand_id
1 'polypeptide(L)'
;MTTVTIRESAVAESLTPAVDKTLDTMIFLTRLGPLQRVLVAGDDNMELYLALRRRGFLRATTPALCRVPRAQHAIGFIAGESSRAGIESVLDQISQFLATNACLALLVGSRDNGLKIRAKLVKLGFRIEAGVRCSQGLVLCANRQGYAQMEKAA
;
A
#
# COMPACT_ATOMS: atom_id res chain seq x y z
N MET A 1 24.71 9.91 -30.54
CA MET A 1 24.88 10.63 -29.26
C MET A 1 23.57 10.84 -28.56
N THR A 2 22.61 11.49 -29.20
CA THR A 2 21.27 11.66 -28.67
C THR A 2 20.59 10.32 -28.36
N THR A 3 20.88 9.28 -29.13
CA THR A 3 20.31 7.94 -28.92
C THR A 3 20.76 7.32 -27.59
N VAL A 4 22.00 7.59 -27.16
CA VAL A 4 22.51 7.08 -25.89
C VAL A 4 21.81 7.76 -24.72
N THR A 5 21.63 9.07 -24.82
CA THR A 5 20.93 9.84 -23.79
C THR A 5 19.48 9.37 -23.64
N ILE A 6 18.81 9.10 -24.77
CA ILE A 6 17.45 8.58 -24.76
C ILE A 6 17.39 7.20 -24.11
N ARG A 7 18.40 6.35 -24.34
CA ARG A 7 18.49 5.04 -23.70
C ARG A 7 18.65 5.14 -22.18
N GLU A 8 19.47 6.05 -21.73
CA GLU A 8 19.63 6.26 -20.29
C GLU A 8 18.32 6.71 -19.65
N SER A 9 17.62 7.62 -20.30
CA SER A 9 16.31 8.05 -19.84
C SER A 9 15.31 6.90 -19.85
N ALA A 10 15.34 6.07 -20.88
CA ALA A 10 14.46 4.91 -20.98
C ALA A 10 14.78 3.86 -19.90
N VAL A 11 16.05 3.67 -19.56
CA VAL A 11 16.43 2.74 -18.47
C VAL A 11 15.97 3.28 -17.13
N ALA A 12 16.17 4.56 -16.87
CA ALA A 12 15.68 5.19 -15.64
C ALA A 12 14.16 5.12 -15.55
N GLU A 13 13.50 5.36 -16.68
CA GLU A 13 12.04 5.25 -16.76
C GLU A 13 11.55 3.81 -16.65
N SER A 14 12.33 2.83 -17.10
CA SER A 14 11.95 1.42 -17.00
C SER A 14 11.96 0.90 -15.57
N LEU A 15 12.75 1.51 -14.67
CA LEU A 15 12.68 1.21 -13.25
C LEU A 15 11.47 1.86 -12.59
N THR A 16 11.07 3.03 -13.08
CA THR A 16 9.96 3.81 -12.56
C THR A 16 8.58 3.31 -13.04
N PRO A 17 8.40 2.92 -14.32
CA PRO A 17 7.07 2.52 -14.80
C PRO A 17 6.44 1.34 -14.06
N ALA A 18 7.22 0.38 -13.59
CA ALA A 18 6.68 -0.76 -12.85
C ALA A 18 6.11 -0.30 -11.51
N VAL A 19 6.86 0.56 -10.80
CA VAL A 19 6.39 1.15 -9.54
C VAL A 19 5.20 2.06 -9.80
N ASP A 20 5.26 2.87 -10.85
CA ASP A 20 4.18 3.78 -11.20
C ASP A 20 2.89 3.04 -11.53
N LYS A 21 2.97 1.94 -12.27
CA LYS A 21 1.80 1.12 -12.60
C LYS A 21 1.21 0.47 -11.35
N THR A 22 2.06 -0.05 -10.48
CA THR A 22 1.63 -0.63 -9.22
C THR A 22 0.94 0.43 -8.36
N LEU A 23 1.55 1.60 -8.26
CA LEU A 23 1.00 2.71 -7.51
C LEU A 23 -0.32 3.19 -8.10
N ASP A 24 -0.41 3.30 -9.43
CA ASP A 24 -1.66 3.65 -10.11
C ASP A 24 -2.77 2.67 -9.77
N THR A 25 -2.45 1.37 -9.75
CA THR A 25 -3.40 0.33 -9.38
C THR A 25 -3.85 0.48 -7.93
N MET A 26 -2.92 0.74 -7.03
CA MET A 26 -3.25 0.97 -5.62
C MET A 26 -4.15 2.18 -5.43
N ILE A 27 -3.83 3.28 -6.10
CA ILE A 27 -4.64 4.51 -6.06
C ILE A 27 -6.04 4.24 -6.59
N PHE A 28 -6.12 3.56 -7.72
CA PHE A 28 -7.40 3.24 -8.35
C PHE A 28 -8.27 2.37 -7.45
N LEU A 29 -7.71 1.30 -6.92
CA LEU A 29 -8.45 0.34 -6.09
C LEU A 29 -8.91 0.95 -4.78
N THR A 30 -8.11 1.80 -4.17
CA THR A 30 -8.44 2.44 -2.90
C THR A 30 -9.22 3.74 -3.07
N ARG A 31 -9.32 4.24 -4.30
CA ARG A 31 -9.96 5.52 -4.62
C ARG A 31 -9.34 6.67 -3.83
N LEU A 32 -8.02 6.65 -3.71
CA LEU A 32 -7.30 7.67 -2.96
C LEU A 32 -7.54 9.06 -3.55
N GLY A 33 -8.02 9.97 -2.71
CA GLY A 33 -8.18 11.38 -3.06
C GLY A 33 -7.01 12.22 -2.54
N PRO A 34 -6.78 13.41 -3.13
CA PRO A 34 -5.61 14.23 -2.77
C PRO A 34 -5.64 14.78 -1.34
N LEU A 35 -6.81 14.82 -0.72
CA LEU A 35 -6.94 15.31 0.66
C LEU A 35 -6.93 14.21 1.71
N GLN A 36 -6.93 12.96 1.29
CA GLN A 36 -6.92 11.84 2.21
C GLN A 36 -5.52 11.56 2.72
N ARG A 37 -5.45 11.11 3.97
CA ARG A 37 -4.20 10.67 4.58
C ARG A 37 -3.92 9.24 4.16
N VAL A 38 -2.72 9.02 3.61
CA VAL A 38 -2.27 7.69 3.21
C VAL A 38 -0.98 7.36 3.94
N LEU A 39 -0.95 6.18 4.54
CA LEU A 39 0.22 5.68 5.24
C LEU A 39 0.90 4.64 4.35
N VAL A 40 2.17 4.85 4.06
CA VAL A 40 2.95 3.96 3.19
C VAL A 40 3.94 3.19 4.04
N ALA A 41 3.93 1.89 3.94
CA ALA A 41 4.79 1.02 4.75
C ALA A 41 5.41 -0.09 3.91
N GLY A 42 6.35 -0.82 4.50
CA GLY A 42 7.10 -1.88 3.84
C GLY A 42 8.50 -1.43 3.46
N ASP A 43 9.25 -2.32 2.81
CA ASP A 43 10.65 -2.03 2.48
C ASP A 43 10.81 -0.91 1.47
N ASP A 44 9.88 -0.81 0.52
CA ASP A 44 9.91 0.21 -0.54
C ASP A 44 9.07 1.43 -0.21
N ASN A 45 8.82 1.68 1.07
CA ASN A 45 7.92 2.75 1.50
C ASN A 45 8.37 4.14 1.05
N MET A 46 9.68 4.40 1.08
CA MET A 46 10.20 5.72 0.69
C MET A 46 10.00 5.99 -0.80
N GLU A 47 10.16 4.98 -1.63
CA GLU A 47 9.95 5.10 -3.07
C GLU A 47 8.48 5.41 -3.39
N LEU A 48 7.56 4.68 -2.76
CA LEU A 48 6.14 4.94 -2.92
C LEU A 48 5.75 6.31 -2.34
N TYR A 49 6.31 6.66 -1.19
CA TYR A 49 6.07 7.94 -0.55
C TYR A 49 6.43 9.10 -1.47
N LEU A 50 7.63 9.06 -2.05
CA LEU A 50 8.09 10.10 -2.96
C LEU A 50 7.24 10.16 -4.23
N ALA A 51 6.86 8.99 -4.76
CA ALA A 51 6.00 8.93 -5.94
C ALA A 51 4.63 9.54 -5.69
N LEU A 52 4.03 9.28 -4.53
CA LEU A 52 2.77 9.87 -4.13
C LEU A 52 2.89 11.39 -4.00
N ARG A 53 3.95 11.86 -3.37
CA ARG A 53 4.17 13.29 -3.21
C ARG A 53 4.31 14.00 -4.55
N ARG A 54 5.02 13.38 -5.49
CA ARG A 54 5.16 13.93 -6.85
C ARG A 54 3.83 14.01 -7.59
N ARG A 55 2.87 13.15 -7.25
CA ARG A 55 1.53 13.15 -7.85
C ARG A 55 0.56 14.09 -7.15
N GLY A 56 1.01 14.80 -6.12
CA GLY A 56 0.19 15.77 -5.41
C GLY A 56 -0.52 15.24 -4.17
N PHE A 57 -0.25 14.01 -3.75
CA PHE A 57 -0.81 13.45 -2.52
C PHE A 57 0.04 13.91 -1.33
N LEU A 58 -0.22 15.12 -0.86
CA LEU A 58 0.62 15.77 0.14
C LEU A 58 0.41 15.27 1.57
N ARG A 59 -0.63 14.47 1.80
CA ARG A 59 -0.88 13.86 3.10
C ARG A 59 -0.36 12.43 3.20
N ALA A 60 0.52 12.04 2.27
CA ALA A 60 1.23 10.77 2.36
C ALA A 60 2.29 10.85 3.46
N THR A 61 2.44 9.76 4.20
CA THR A 61 3.46 9.65 5.23
C THR A 61 3.92 8.20 5.38
N THR A 62 4.98 8.00 6.13
CA THR A 62 5.47 6.67 6.48
C THR A 62 5.38 6.49 7.99
N PRO A 63 5.46 5.26 8.53
CA PRO A 63 5.44 5.08 9.99
C PRO A 63 6.51 5.88 10.71
N ALA A 64 7.70 6.01 10.12
CA ALA A 64 8.81 6.78 10.72
C ALA A 64 8.53 8.27 10.76
N LEU A 65 7.78 8.78 9.79
CA LEU A 65 7.46 10.20 9.69
C LEU A 65 6.10 10.54 10.29
N CYS A 66 5.33 9.53 10.65
CA CYS A 66 3.96 9.71 11.12
C CYS A 66 3.94 10.31 12.52
N ARG A 67 3.30 11.46 12.64
CA ARG A 67 3.08 12.16 13.92
C ARG A 67 1.60 12.28 14.25
N VAL A 68 0.78 11.66 13.45
CA VAL A 68 -0.67 11.72 13.61
C VAL A 68 -1.11 10.68 14.63
N PRO A 69 -2.08 11.00 15.50
CA PRO A 69 -2.63 10.03 16.43
C PRO A 69 -3.19 8.78 15.74
N ARG A 70 -3.39 7.74 16.52
CA ARG A 70 -3.91 6.47 16.03
C ARG A 70 -5.25 6.65 15.32
N ALA A 71 -5.54 5.74 14.39
CA ALA A 71 -6.81 5.66 13.67
C ALA A 71 -7.15 6.88 12.81
N GLN A 72 -6.14 7.59 12.33
CA GLN A 72 -6.34 8.81 11.54
C GLN A 72 -6.12 8.64 10.03
N HIS A 73 -5.56 7.50 9.59
CA HIS A 73 -5.28 7.30 8.17
C HIS A 73 -6.40 6.53 7.51
N ALA A 74 -6.99 7.14 6.47
CA ALA A 74 -8.06 6.50 5.71
C ALA A 74 -7.56 5.38 4.80
N ILE A 75 -6.30 5.44 4.38
CA ILE A 75 -5.73 4.52 3.39
C ILE A 75 -4.33 4.11 3.81
N GLY A 76 -4.03 2.84 3.60
CA GLY A 76 -2.69 2.29 3.79
C GLY A 76 -2.19 1.61 2.53
N PHE A 77 -0.92 1.82 2.21
CA PHE A 77 -0.25 1.14 1.10
C PHE A 77 0.94 0.36 1.66
N ILE A 78 1.03 -0.92 1.33
CA ILE A 78 2.14 -1.77 1.73
C ILE A 78 2.81 -2.32 0.49
N ALA A 79 4.12 -2.13 0.38
CA ALA A 79 4.92 -2.69 -0.69
C ALA A 79 6.28 -3.14 -0.16
N GLY A 80 6.92 -4.02 -0.90
CA GLY A 80 8.22 -4.55 -0.52
C GLY A 80 8.10 -5.96 0.04
N GLU A 81 8.70 -6.89 -0.66
CA GLU A 81 8.64 -8.32 -0.33
C GLU A 81 9.90 -8.84 0.35
N SER A 82 10.93 -8.02 0.45
CA SER A 82 12.24 -8.48 0.91
C SER A 82 12.42 -8.41 2.42
N SER A 83 11.44 -7.92 3.14
CA SER A 83 11.51 -7.80 4.59
C SER A 83 11.51 -9.16 5.26
N ARG A 84 12.43 -9.36 6.21
CA ARG A 84 12.45 -10.56 7.03
C ARG A 84 11.19 -10.69 7.88
N ALA A 85 10.68 -9.55 8.31
CA ALA A 85 9.48 -9.51 9.12
C ALA A 85 8.24 -9.85 8.30
N GLY A 86 8.28 -9.64 6.99
CA GLY A 86 7.18 -9.93 6.10
C GLY A 86 6.03 -8.94 6.22
N ILE A 87 5.07 -9.10 5.34
CA ILE A 87 3.89 -8.22 5.28
C ILE A 87 3.07 -8.31 6.58
N GLU A 88 3.02 -9.48 7.18
CA GLU A 88 2.25 -9.70 8.41
C GLU A 88 2.70 -8.78 9.55
N SER A 89 4.02 -8.64 9.74
CA SER A 89 4.56 -7.74 10.77
C SER A 89 4.30 -6.28 10.43
N VAL A 90 4.39 -5.93 9.17
CA VAL A 90 4.08 -4.56 8.71
C VAL A 90 2.60 -4.25 8.97
N LEU A 91 1.71 -5.20 8.70
CA LEU A 91 0.30 -5.05 8.99
C LEU A 91 0.04 -4.81 10.48
N ASP A 92 0.70 -5.56 11.35
CA ASP A 92 0.59 -5.35 12.80
C ASP A 92 1.04 -3.95 13.18
N GLN A 93 2.14 -3.51 12.63
CA GLN A 93 2.72 -2.21 12.94
C GLN A 93 1.79 -1.06 12.54
N ILE A 94 1.22 -1.11 11.35
CA ILE A 94 0.47 0.01 10.80
C ILE A 94 -1.02 -0.02 11.12
N SER A 95 -1.57 -1.16 11.51
CA SER A 95 -3.02 -1.30 11.69
C SER A 95 -3.56 -0.30 12.72
N GLN A 96 -2.78 0.04 13.74
CA GLN A 96 -3.17 0.99 14.76
C GLN A 96 -3.32 2.42 14.25
N PHE A 97 -2.64 2.76 13.15
CA PHE A 97 -2.69 4.10 12.55
C PHE A 97 -3.84 4.24 11.55
N LEU A 98 -4.43 3.13 11.14
CA LEU A 98 -5.50 3.13 10.14
C LEU A 98 -6.85 3.34 10.80
N ALA A 99 -7.70 4.11 10.12
CA ALA A 99 -9.06 4.39 10.60
C ALA A 99 -9.89 3.10 10.65
N THR A 100 -11.01 3.16 11.37
CA THR A 100 -11.90 2.00 11.54
C THR A 100 -12.53 1.54 10.23
N ASN A 101 -12.60 2.42 9.25
CA ASN A 101 -13.12 2.12 7.91
C ASN A 101 -12.05 2.27 6.84
N ALA A 102 -10.80 2.05 7.20
CA ALA A 102 -9.68 2.26 6.29
C ALA A 102 -9.69 1.27 5.13
N CYS A 103 -9.15 1.72 4.00
CA CYS A 103 -8.91 0.90 2.83
C CYS A 103 -7.41 0.64 2.73
N LEU A 104 -7.05 -0.60 2.44
CA LEU A 104 -5.66 -1.02 2.41
C LEU A 104 -5.35 -1.61 1.04
N ALA A 105 -4.24 -1.20 0.44
CA ALA A 105 -3.70 -1.84 -0.76
C ALA A 105 -2.34 -2.40 -0.43
N LEU A 106 -2.10 -3.66 -0.78
CA LEU A 106 -0.81 -4.29 -0.54
C LEU A 106 -0.33 -5.06 -1.75
N LEU A 107 0.95 -4.96 -1.99
CA LEU A 107 1.62 -5.69 -3.06
C LEU A 107 2.16 -7.00 -2.48
N VAL A 108 1.60 -8.11 -2.95
CA VAL A 108 2.01 -9.45 -2.54
C VAL A 108 2.94 -10.00 -3.61
N GLY A 109 4.20 -10.16 -3.27
CA GLY A 109 5.19 -10.71 -4.18
C GLY A 109 5.18 -12.23 -4.19
N SER A 110 5.97 -12.81 -5.08
CA SER A 110 6.03 -14.26 -5.23
C SER A 110 6.60 -14.98 -3.99
N ARG A 111 7.35 -14.27 -3.16
CA ARG A 111 7.94 -14.83 -1.94
C ARG A 111 7.01 -14.76 -0.75
N ASP A 112 5.95 -14.01 -0.85
CA ASP A 112 5.00 -13.85 0.25
C ASP A 112 4.01 -15.00 0.28
N ASN A 113 3.61 -15.39 1.48
CA ASN A 113 2.60 -16.43 1.67
C ASN A 113 1.22 -15.78 1.67
N GLY A 114 0.51 -15.92 0.55
CA GLY A 114 -0.81 -15.31 0.37
C GLY A 114 -1.84 -15.78 1.38
N LEU A 115 -1.80 -17.03 1.79
CA LEU A 115 -2.75 -17.57 2.76
C LEU A 115 -2.55 -16.97 4.14
N LYS A 116 -1.30 -16.80 4.56
CA LYS A 116 -0.99 -16.16 5.84
C LYS A 116 -1.38 -14.69 5.83
N ILE A 117 -1.16 -14.01 4.71
CA ILE A 117 -1.54 -12.61 4.55
C ILE A 117 -3.06 -12.48 4.65
N ARG A 118 -3.81 -13.34 3.98
CA ARG A 118 -5.27 -13.34 4.06
C ARG A 118 -5.77 -13.57 5.48
N ALA A 119 -5.18 -14.55 6.16
CA ALA A 119 -5.55 -14.85 7.55
C ALA A 119 -5.26 -13.65 8.46
N LYS A 120 -4.12 -12.99 8.25
CA LYS A 120 -3.76 -11.79 9.02
C LYS A 120 -4.72 -10.64 8.79
N LEU A 121 -5.10 -10.41 7.52
CA LEU A 121 -6.06 -9.38 7.17
C LEU A 121 -7.41 -9.61 7.86
N VAL A 122 -7.91 -10.82 7.81
CA VAL A 122 -9.16 -11.19 8.49
C VAL A 122 -9.05 -10.94 9.99
N LYS A 123 -7.94 -11.35 10.58
CA LYS A 123 -7.70 -11.17 12.01
C LYS A 123 -7.68 -9.70 12.42
N LEU A 124 -7.20 -8.83 11.55
CA LEU A 124 -7.16 -7.39 11.78
C LEU A 124 -8.47 -6.68 11.41
N GLY A 125 -9.46 -7.42 10.95
CA GLY A 125 -10.77 -6.88 10.61
C GLY A 125 -10.90 -6.38 9.17
N PHE A 126 -10.00 -6.79 8.29
CA PHE A 126 -10.05 -6.41 6.88
C PHE A 126 -10.73 -7.48 6.05
N ARG A 127 -11.46 -7.03 5.04
CA ARG A 127 -12.09 -7.89 4.05
C ARG A 127 -11.49 -7.59 2.68
N ILE A 128 -11.01 -8.61 1.99
CA ILE A 128 -10.45 -8.46 0.66
C ILE A 128 -11.58 -8.20 -0.33
N GLU A 129 -11.49 -7.07 -1.05
CA GLU A 129 -12.51 -6.65 -2.02
C GLU A 129 -12.08 -6.92 -3.45
N ALA A 130 -10.78 -6.84 -3.75
CA ALA A 130 -10.28 -6.96 -5.10
C ALA A 130 -8.82 -7.39 -5.12
N GLY A 131 -8.40 -7.93 -6.27
CA GLY A 131 -7.01 -8.26 -6.53
C GLY A 131 -6.70 -8.03 -7.99
N VAL A 132 -5.56 -7.40 -8.26
CA VAL A 132 -5.12 -7.10 -9.63
C VAL A 132 -3.66 -7.54 -9.78
N ARG A 133 -3.39 -8.32 -10.80
CA ARG A 133 -2.02 -8.72 -11.11
C ARG A 133 -1.27 -7.58 -11.79
N CYS A 134 -0.09 -7.30 -11.27
CA CYS A 134 0.84 -6.33 -11.83
C CYS A 134 2.16 -7.02 -12.12
N SER A 135 3.04 -6.34 -12.84
CA SER A 135 4.36 -6.90 -13.14
C SER A 135 5.18 -7.22 -11.89
N GLN A 136 4.96 -6.51 -10.81
CA GLN A 136 5.68 -6.71 -9.55
C GLN A 136 5.03 -7.75 -8.64
N GLY A 137 3.82 -8.18 -8.93
CA GLY A 137 3.10 -9.14 -8.12
C GLY A 137 1.60 -8.90 -8.13
N LEU A 138 0.93 -9.31 -7.07
CA LEU A 138 -0.51 -9.19 -6.92
C LEU A 138 -0.82 -8.03 -5.96
N VAL A 139 -1.59 -7.06 -6.44
CA VAL A 139 -2.08 -5.97 -5.59
C VAL A 139 -3.43 -6.39 -5.03
N LEU A 140 -3.51 -6.52 -3.72
CA LEU A 140 -4.76 -6.79 -3.02
C LEU A 140 -5.32 -5.51 -2.42
N CYS A 141 -6.62 -5.32 -2.57
CA CYS A 141 -7.34 -4.22 -1.93
C CYS A 141 -8.27 -4.80 -0.88
N ALA A 142 -8.18 -4.29 0.34
CA ALA A 142 -9.01 -4.74 1.44
C ALA A 142 -9.61 -3.55 2.18
N ASN A 143 -10.83 -3.70 2.65
CA ASN A 143 -11.51 -2.68 3.43
C ASN A 143 -11.68 -3.16 4.87
N ARG A 144 -11.41 -2.27 5.82
CA ARG A 144 -11.64 -2.58 7.23
C ARG A 144 -13.13 -2.51 7.52
N GLN A 145 -13.63 -3.55 8.15
CA GLN A 145 -15.01 -3.60 8.59
C GLN A 145 -15.10 -2.86 9.93
N GLY A 146 -15.81 -1.77 9.97
CA GLY A 146 -15.94 -0.98 11.18
C GLY A 146 -16.92 -1.56 12.18
N TYR A 147 -17.39 -0.74 13.09
CA TYR A 147 -18.27 -1.16 14.18
C TYR A 147 -19.58 -1.79 13.69
N ALA A 148 -20.10 -1.37 12.55
CA ALA A 148 -21.33 -1.94 12.00
C ALA A 148 -21.17 -3.44 11.72
N GLN A 149 -19.99 -3.86 11.29
CA GLN A 149 -19.70 -5.28 11.05
C GLN A 149 -19.60 -6.04 12.35
N MET A 150 -19.01 -5.44 13.38
CA MET A 150 -18.93 -6.06 14.70
C MET A 150 -20.30 -6.25 15.32
N GLU A 151 -21.19 -5.29 15.17
CA GLU A 151 -22.56 -5.40 15.65
C GLU A 151 -23.31 -6.56 14.98
N LYS A 152 -23.09 -6.74 13.67
CA LYS A 152 -23.71 -7.85 12.96
C LYS A 152 -23.16 -9.20 13.39
N ALA A 153 -21.90 -9.24 13.82
CA ALA A 153 -21.25 -10.46 14.28
C ALA A 153 -21.67 -10.82 15.71
N ALA A 154 -22.09 -9.84 16.47
CA ALA A 154 -22.60 -10.05 17.82
C ALA A 154 -24.05 -10.49 17.80
#